data_d2803d6d14edbade5bdb540ff13ff0e1
#
_entry.id   d2803d6d14edbade5bdb540ff13ff0e1
#
_cell.length_a   1.000
_cell.length_b   1.000
_cell.length_c   1.000
_cell.angle_alpha   90.00
_cell.angle_beta   90.00
_cell.angle_gamma   90.00
#
_symmetry.space_group_name_H-M   'P 1'
#
loop_
_entity.id
_entity.type
_entity.pdbx_description
1 polymer ?
#
loop_
_entity_poly.entity_id
_entity_poly.type
_entity_poly.pdbx_seq_one_letter_code
_entity_poly.pdbx_strand_id
1 'polypeptide(L)'
;MTTIEVDGRRIEVPSGFSVKEALEKLGYNITLHPSDKGLFMPCQVGGCWACALKIDGEARPACTAQVQEGMRIRTAAPMGTPRRMVAGFMGHKTGGVGTPWWLESGLGFIEAVCFTSGCNLCCPQCQNWRYAFMDVGEPLTPEEAAERMTETKKECGVERIAISGGECTLNRPWLVSFIRLLREQNPIARIHVDTNGTILTEDYIDELVGAGMTDIGIDLKALRTSTFMEMTGLLDEGLATKYLQTAWEAVKYLHDSHPQVFLGIGIPFNEDLISIAEIQEMAERIVSIDPWIQVCVLYYRPEFRRPDLVRPSHWEMLEVHYILRDCGLQSVVCQTERGKIGPAGRLLG
;
A
#
# COMPACT_ATOMS: atom_id res chain seq x y z
N MET A 1 -26.82 4.54 -26.13
CA MET A 1 -25.94 3.41 -26.47
C MET A 1 -24.77 3.96 -27.23
N THR A 2 -23.60 3.36 -27.07
CA THR A 2 -22.32 3.77 -27.70
C THR A 2 -21.72 2.51 -28.31
N THR A 3 -21.30 2.58 -29.59
CA THR A 3 -20.68 1.46 -30.29
C THR A 3 -19.17 1.51 -30.07
N ILE A 4 -18.61 0.44 -29.54
CA ILE A 4 -17.17 0.27 -29.32
C ILE A 4 -16.67 -0.99 -30.02
N GLU A 5 -15.36 -1.09 -30.20
CA GLU A 5 -14.71 -2.31 -30.69
C GLU A 5 -13.83 -2.89 -29.57
N VAL A 6 -14.10 -4.15 -29.18
CA VAL A 6 -13.29 -4.89 -28.21
C VAL A 6 -12.71 -6.11 -28.87
N ASP A 7 -11.38 -6.19 -28.96
CA ASP A 7 -10.61 -7.27 -29.60
C ASP A 7 -11.11 -7.61 -31.01
N GLY A 8 -11.46 -6.60 -31.80
CA GLY A 8 -11.93 -6.71 -33.18
C GLY A 8 -13.44 -6.92 -33.33
N ARG A 9 -14.20 -7.04 -32.25
CA ARG A 9 -15.66 -7.21 -32.26
C ARG A 9 -16.37 -5.89 -31.95
N ARG A 10 -17.29 -5.46 -32.81
CA ARG A 10 -18.15 -4.28 -32.57
C ARG A 10 -19.30 -4.65 -31.65
N ILE A 11 -19.55 -3.83 -30.65
CA ILE A 11 -20.51 -4.08 -29.59
C ILE A 11 -21.15 -2.77 -29.14
N GLU A 12 -22.42 -2.82 -28.77
CA GLU A 12 -23.14 -1.69 -28.17
C GLU A 12 -23.14 -1.81 -26.65
N VAL A 13 -22.74 -0.75 -25.99
CA VAL A 13 -22.74 -0.63 -24.52
C VAL A 13 -23.46 0.66 -24.10
N PRO A 14 -23.94 0.77 -22.84
CA PRO A 14 -24.50 2.02 -22.36
C PRO A 14 -23.52 3.18 -22.45
N SER A 15 -24.00 4.33 -22.88
CA SER A 15 -23.22 5.57 -22.85
C SER A 15 -22.92 5.96 -21.41
N GLY A 16 -21.70 6.48 -21.17
CA GLY A 16 -21.25 6.89 -19.84
C GLY A 16 -20.61 5.76 -19.01
N PHE A 17 -20.60 4.52 -19.50
CA PHE A 17 -19.82 3.46 -18.86
C PHE A 17 -18.33 3.75 -18.96
N SER A 18 -17.58 3.31 -17.93
CA SER A 18 -16.13 3.10 -18.06
C SER A 18 -15.85 1.90 -18.95
N VAL A 19 -14.64 1.82 -19.47
CA VAL A 19 -14.20 0.61 -20.21
C VAL A 19 -14.29 -0.63 -19.33
N LYS A 20 -13.98 -0.53 -18.02
CA LYS A 20 -14.17 -1.62 -17.04
C LYS A 20 -15.61 -2.11 -17.03
N GLU A 21 -16.59 -1.22 -16.81
CA GLU A 21 -18.02 -1.57 -16.77
C GLU A 21 -18.51 -2.17 -18.09
N ALA A 22 -18.01 -1.68 -19.21
CA ALA A 22 -18.30 -2.26 -20.51
C ALA A 22 -17.76 -3.71 -20.62
N LEU A 23 -16.54 -3.96 -20.18
CA LEU A 23 -15.93 -5.31 -20.19
C LEU A 23 -16.66 -6.27 -19.24
N GLU A 24 -17.05 -5.83 -18.03
CA GLU A 24 -17.87 -6.63 -17.10
C GLU A 24 -19.20 -7.05 -17.74
N LYS A 25 -19.90 -6.09 -18.38
CA LYS A 25 -21.15 -6.36 -19.09
C LYS A 25 -20.98 -7.36 -20.25
N LEU A 26 -19.81 -7.40 -20.87
CA LEU A 26 -19.45 -8.33 -21.93
C LEU A 26 -18.99 -9.69 -21.44
N GLY A 27 -18.99 -9.92 -20.12
CA GLY A 27 -18.61 -11.18 -19.49
C GLY A 27 -17.12 -11.38 -19.28
N TYR A 28 -16.31 -10.33 -19.41
CA TYR A 28 -14.91 -10.42 -19.00
C TYR A 28 -14.82 -10.54 -17.49
N ASN A 29 -13.99 -11.44 -16.99
CA ASN A 29 -13.76 -11.60 -15.57
C ASN A 29 -12.82 -10.50 -15.07
N ILE A 30 -13.36 -9.56 -14.26
CA ILE A 30 -12.58 -8.53 -13.57
C ILE A 30 -12.19 -9.05 -12.20
N THR A 31 -10.92 -8.95 -11.87
CA THR A 31 -10.37 -9.46 -10.60
C THR A 31 -9.81 -8.34 -9.74
N LEU A 32 -9.88 -8.54 -8.43
CA LEU A 32 -9.37 -7.61 -7.41
C LEU A 32 -8.16 -8.19 -6.67
N HIS A 33 -7.87 -9.48 -6.84
CA HIS A 33 -6.69 -10.14 -6.30
C HIS A 33 -5.84 -10.76 -7.43
N PRO A 34 -4.51 -10.65 -7.41
CA PRO A 34 -3.64 -11.06 -8.52
C PRO A 34 -3.60 -12.58 -8.75
N SER A 35 -3.96 -13.40 -7.75
CA SER A 35 -4.04 -14.87 -7.93
C SER A 35 -5.27 -15.34 -8.71
N ASP A 36 -6.25 -14.44 -8.95
CA ASP A 36 -7.46 -14.79 -9.68
C ASP A 36 -7.25 -14.63 -11.19
N LYS A 37 -7.84 -15.53 -11.95
CA LYS A 37 -7.78 -15.47 -13.43
C LYS A 37 -8.72 -14.39 -13.95
N GLY A 38 -8.18 -13.39 -14.66
CA GLY A 38 -8.97 -12.30 -15.24
C GLY A 38 -8.17 -11.04 -15.47
N LEU A 39 -8.88 -9.95 -15.71
CA LEU A 39 -8.28 -8.61 -15.85
C LEU A 39 -8.19 -7.96 -14.47
N PHE A 40 -6.99 -7.74 -13.98
CA PHE A 40 -6.74 -7.18 -12.66
C PHE A 40 -6.99 -5.67 -12.63
N MET A 41 -8.04 -5.21 -11.91
CA MET A 41 -8.48 -3.82 -11.87
C MET A 41 -8.78 -3.37 -10.42
N PRO A 42 -7.79 -3.27 -9.53
CA PRO A 42 -8.01 -3.20 -8.09
C PRO A 42 -8.45 -1.85 -7.54
N CYS A 43 -7.93 -0.70 -8.03
CA CYS A 43 -8.12 0.59 -7.34
C CYS A 43 -9.37 1.36 -7.77
N GLN A 44 -9.87 1.17 -8.96
CA GLN A 44 -11.06 1.80 -9.56
C GLN A 44 -11.07 3.36 -9.59
N VAL A 45 -9.95 3.99 -9.34
CA VAL A 45 -9.79 5.47 -9.30
C VAL A 45 -8.75 6.01 -10.30
N GLY A 46 -8.24 5.16 -11.20
CA GLY A 46 -7.29 5.57 -12.24
C GLY A 46 -5.84 5.71 -11.78
N GLY A 47 -5.56 5.69 -10.46
CA GLY A 47 -4.23 5.99 -9.93
C GLY A 47 -3.19 4.88 -10.12
N CYS A 48 -3.55 3.62 -9.93
CA CYS A 48 -2.59 2.51 -9.94
C CYS A 48 -2.15 2.06 -11.35
N TRP A 49 -2.96 2.29 -12.38
CA TRP A 49 -2.73 1.85 -13.76
C TRP A 49 -2.55 0.33 -13.96
N ALA A 50 -2.82 -0.49 -12.96
CA ALA A 50 -2.79 -1.95 -13.10
C ALA A 50 -3.81 -2.46 -14.13
N CYS A 51 -4.91 -1.73 -14.28
CA CYS A 51 -5.96 -1.99 -15.27
C CYS A 51 -5.70 -1.34 -16.64
N ALA A 52 -4.50 -0.84 -16.92
CA ALA A 52 -4.22 -0.19 -18.19
C ALA A 52 -4.45 -1.17 -19.35
N LEU A 53 -5.17 -0.71 -20.37
CA LEU A 53 -5.42 -1.41 -21.63
C LEU A 53 -5.03 -0.53 -22.81
N LYS A 54 -4.84 -1.13 -23.98
CA LYS A 54 -4.62 -0.38 -25.21
C LYS A 54 -5.97 0.12 -25.72
N ILE A 55 -6.21 1.42 -25.54
CA ILE A 55 -7.44 2.12 -25.93
C ILE A 55 -7.05 3.14 -27.00
N ASP A 56 -7.61 3.00 -28.21
CA ASP A 56 -7.29 3.81 -29.39
C ASP A 56 -5.78 3.91 -29.71
N GLY A 57 -5.04 2.85 -29.40
CA GLY A 57 -3.59 2.76 -29.61
C GLY A 57 -2.73 3.24 -28.43
N GLU A 58 -3.31 3.82 -27.39
CA GLU A 58 -2.61 4.33 -26.22
C GLU A 58 -2.90 3.50 -24.96
N ALA A 59 -1.95 3.47 -24.03
CA ALA A 59 -2.15 2.89 -22.70
C ALA A 59 -3.02 3.82 -21.85
N ARG A 60 -4.20 3.36 -21.41
CA ARG A 60 -5.10 4.14 -20.56
C ARG A 60 -5.73 3.24 -19.49
N PRO A 61 -5.97 3.76 -18.25
CA PRO A 61 -6.62 2.99 -17.20
C PRO A 61 -8.09 2.70 -17.52
N ALA A 62 -8.43 1.42 -17.69
CA ALA A 62 -9.77 0.98 -18.06
C ALA A 62 -10.85 1.33 -17.04
N CYS A 63 -10.50 1.42 -15.76
CA CYS A 63 -11.44 1.71 -14.68
C CYS A 63 -12.01 3.14 -14.73
N THR A 64 -11.32 4.10 -15.36
CA THR A 64 -11.76 5.51 -15.46
C THR A 64 -11.94 6.01 -16.89
N ALA A 65 -11.41 5.31 -17.90
CA ALA A 65 -11.61 5.66 -19.30
C ALA A 65 -13.08 5.45 -19.68
N GLN A 66 -13.80 6.52 -19.99
CA GLN A 66 -15.20 6.44 -20.43
C GLN A 66 -15.30 6.01 -21.88
N VAL A 67 -16.27 5.13 -22.19
CA VAL A 67 -16.52 4.67 -23.55
C VAL A 67 -16.98 5.82 -24.46
N GLN A 68 -16.44 5.83 -25.67
CA GLN A 68 -16.76 6.81 -26.72
C GLN A 68 -17.10 6.08 -28.03
N GLU A 69 -17.89 6.72 -28.89
CA GLU A 69 -18.29 6.15 -30.17
C GLU A 69 -17.06 5.82 -31.02
N GLY A 70 -17.00 4.58 -31.52
CA GLY A 70 -15.90 4.10 -32.33
C GLY A 70 -14.61 3.74 -31.56
N MET A 71 -14.59 3.85 -30.21
CA MET A 71 -13.43 3.52 -29.37
C MET A 71 -12.96 2.06 -29.62
N ARG A 72 -11.67 1.86 -29.75
CA ARG A 72 -11.05 0.55 -29.97
C ARG A 72 -10.27 0.10 -28.74
N ILE A 73 -10.62 -1.04 -28.17
CA ILE A 73 -10.04 -1.62 -26.97
C ILE A 73 -9.37 -2.94 -27.32
N ARG A 74 -8.14 -3.15 -26.85
CA ARG A 74 -7.38 -4.41 -26.96
C ARG A 74 -6.98 -4.88 -25.56
N THR A 75 -7.55 -6.02 -25.14
CA THR A 75 -7.36 -6.54 -23.78
C THR A 75 -6.06 -7.30 -23.59
N ALA A 76 -5.51 -7.89 -24.65
CA ALA A 76 -4.29 -8.72 -24.64
C ALA A 76 -3.11 -8.07 -25.38
N ALA A 77 -3.20 -6.77 -25.76
CA ALA A 77 -2.11 -6.12 -26.47
C ALA A 77 -0.92 -5.81 -25.55
N PRO A 78 0.33 -5.90 -26.04
CA PRO A 78 1.49 -5.43 -25.27
C PRO A 78 1.34 -3.97 -24.88
N MET A 79 1.52 -3.67 -23.60
CA MET A 79 1.27 -2.34 -23.03
C MET A 79 2.47 -1.39 -23.12
N GLY A 80 3.67 -1.91 -23.46
CA GLY A 80 4.91 -1.13 -23.39
C GLY A 80 5.37 -0.89 -21.94
N THR A 81 6.07 0.21 -21.71
CA THR A 81 6.55 0.58 -20.36
C THR A 81 5.36 0.87 -19.43
N PRO A 82 5.29 0.23 -18.26
CA PRO A 82 4.21 0.48 -17.32
C PRO A 82 4.25 1.91 -16.79
N ARG A 83 3.09 2.47 -16.47
CA ARG A 83 2.96 3.80 -15.86
C ARG A 83 2.17 3.70 -14.57
N ARG A 84 2.32 4.70 -13.70
CA ARG A 84 1.57 4.84 -12.46
C ARG A 84 1.50 6.31 -12.05
N MET A 85 0.41 6.74 -11.45
CA MET A 85 0.32 8.06 -10.83
C MET A 85 1.20 8.11 -9.59
N VAL A 86 2.17 9.03 -9.57
CA VAL A 86 3.12 9.25 -8.46
C VAL A 86 3.19 10.73 -8.13
N ALA A 87 3.25 11.04 -6.84
CA ALA A 87 3.33 12.41 -6.34
C ALA A 87 4.18 12.48 -5.06
N GLY A 88 4.36 13.69 -4.52
CA GLY A 88 4.88 13.92 -3.18
C GLY A 88 6.33 13.48 -2.98
N PHE A 89 7.17 13.69 -3.97
CA PHE A 89 8.63 13.50 -3.83
C PHE A 89 9.17 14.49 -2.81
N MET A 90 9.48 14.03 -1.59
CA MET A 90 9.88 14.89 -0.47
C MET A 90 10.69 14.17 0.60
N GLY A 91 11.30 14.94 1.49
CA GLY A 91 11.90 14.41 2.73
C GLY A 91 10.86 14.05 3.78
N HIS A 92 11.05 12.92 4.43
CA HIS A 92 10.18 12.40 5.48
C HIS A 92 10.91 12.35 6.82
N LYS A 93 10.38 13.03 7.83
CA LYS A 93 11.02 13.17 9.15
C LYS A 93 10.74 12.01 10.09
N THR A 94 9.60 11.34 9.92
CA THR A 94 9.14 10.32 10.87
C THR A 94 9.36 8.89 10.40
N GLY A 95 9.62 8.69 9.09
CA GLY A 95 9.66 7.37 8.48
C GLY A 95 8.30 6.67 8.44
N GLY A 96 8.21 5.56 7.73
CA GLY A 96 7.03 4.69 7.67
C GLY A 96 7.10 3.54 8.69
N VAL A 97 6.20 2.57 8.53
CA VAL A 97 6.11 1.38 9.40
C VAL A 97 7.37 0.51 9.32
N GLY A 98 7.91 0.34 8.11
CA GLY A 98 9.16 -0.39 7.87
C GLY A 98 10.43 0.45 8.12
N THR A 99 10.33 1.56 8.84
CA THR A 99 11.51 2.35 9.24
C THR A 99 11.96 1.91 10.64
N PRO A 100 13.23 1.49 10.82
CA PRO A 100 13.75 1.13 12.13
C PRO A 100 13.56 2.24 13.16
N TRP A 101 13.05 1.90 14.34
CA TRP A 101 12.67 2.85 15.38
C TRP A 101 13.86 3.68 15.94
N TRP A 102 15.07 3.17 15.83
CA TRP A 102 16.30 3.83 16.31
C TRP A 102 16.84 4.89 15.36
N LEU A 103 16.21 5.08 14.19
CA LEU A 103 16.59 6.13 13.25
C LEU A 103 15.91 7.44 13.64
N GLU A 104 16.71 8.46 13.80
CA GLU A 104 16.28 9.81 14.16
C GLU A 104 16.60 10.79 13.03
N SER A 105 15.70 11.73 12.78
CA SER A 105 15.89 12.76 11.75
C SER A 105 16.80 13.90 12.19
N GLY A 106 16.95 14.11 13.48
CA GLY A 106 17.57 15.33 14.02
C GLY A 106 16.89 16.59 13.44
N LEU A 107 17.68 17.46 12.82
CA LEU A 107 17.15 18.65 12.10
C LEU A 107 16.80 18.34 10.62
N GLY A 108 17.12 17.16 10.11
CA GLY A 108 16.92 16.77 8.72
C GLY A 108 15.74 15.83 8.51
N PHE A 109 15.97 14.82 7.66
CA PHE A 109 15.00 13.79 7.30
C PHE A 109 15.58 12.40 7.58
N ILE A 110 14.70 11.41 7.76
CA ILE A 110 15.08 9.99 7.88
C ILE A 110 15.20 9.36 6.49
N GLU A 111 14.26 9.68 5.61
CA GLU A 111 14.17 9.10 4.27
C GLU A 111 13.62 10.11 3.26
N ALA A 112 13.88 9.90 1.99
CA ALA A 112 13.13 10.51 0.90
C ALA A 112 11.97 9.60 0.55
N VAL A 113 10.76 10.15 0.35
CA VAL A 113 9.54 9.38 0.08
C VAL A 113 8.82 9.89 -1.15
N CYS A 114 8.18 8.98 -1.89
CA CYS A 114 7.13 9.31 -2.86
C CYS A 114 5.84 8.57 -2.52
N PHE A 115 4.72 9.13 -2.99
CA PHE A 115 3.38 8.60 -2.75
C PHE A 115 2.74 8.19 -4.06
N THR A 116 2.24 6.95 -4.12
CA THR A 116 1.52 6.42 -5.27
C THR A 116 0.02 6.58 -5.10
N SER A 117 -0.71 6.83 -6.18
CA SER A 117 -2.16 6.95 -6.16
C SER A 117 -2.87 5.62 -6.41
N GLY A 118 -4.08 5.52 -5.86
CA GLY A 118 -4.94 4.33 -5.93
C GLY A 118 -4.68 3.32 -4.83
N CYS A 119 -5.76 2.80 -4.26
CA CYS A 119 -5.74 1.76 -3.23
C CYS A 119 -6.84 0.73 -3.53
N ASN A 120 -6.65 -0.52 -3.17
CA ASN A 120 -7.65 -1.58 -3.27
C ASN A 120 -8.54 -1.69 -2.02
N LEU A 121 -8.24 -0.92 -0.98
CA LEU A 121 -9.05 -0.77 0.22
C LEU A 121 -9.83 0.56 0.18
N CYS A 122 -10.95 0.63 0.91
CA CYS A 122 -11.85 1.77 0.97
C CYS A 122 -11.96 2.37 2.37
N CYS A 123 -10.89 2.28 3.18
CA CYS A 123 -10.86 2.68 4.59
C CYS A 123 -11.51 4.06 4.82
N PRO A 124 -12.62 4.14 5.57
CA PRO A 124 -13.31 5.41 5.77
C PRO A 124 -12.52 6.42 6.63
N GLN A 125 -11.56 5.96 7.43
CA GLN A 125 -10.64 6.77 8.23
C GLN A 125 -9.24 6.94 7.61
N CYS A 126 -9.10 6.76 6.29
CA CYS A 126 -7.81 6.77 5.61
C CYS A 126 -7.08 8.10 5.79
N GLN A 127 -5.89 8.09 6.40
CA GLN A 127 -5.06 9.30 6.58
C GLN A 127 -4.41 9.76 5.27
N ASN A 128 -4.26 8.84 4.31
CA ASN A 128 -3.73 9.11 2.97
C ASN A 128 -4.84 9.17 1.91
N TRP A 129 -6.07 9.53 2.28
CA TRP A 129 -7.25 9.46 1.42
C TRP A 129 -7.09 10.18 0.07
N ARG A 130 -6.32 11.26 0.02
CA ARG A 130 -6.05 11.99 -1.22
C ARG A 130 -5.31 11.12 -2.23
N TYR A 131 -4.29 10.38 -1.79
CA TYR A 131 -3.57 9.43 -2.65
C TYR A 131 -4.38 8.15 -2.89
N ALA A 132 -5.13 7.68 -1.91
CA ALA A 132 -5.89 6.44 -2.02
C ALA A 132 -7.07 6.54 -2.99
N PHE A 133 -7.81 7.68 -3.00
CA PHE A 133 -9.10 7.82 -3.68
C PHE A 133 -9.14 8.90 -4.76
N MET A 134 -8.03 9.52 -5.06
CA MET A 134 -7.91 10.51 -6.14
C MET A 134 -6.72 10.13 -7.03
N ASP A 135 -6.75 10.55 -8.29
CA ASP A 135 -5.66 10.39 -9.26
C ASP A 135 -4.62 11.50 -9.14
N VAL A 136 -4.07 11.67 -7.94
CA VAL A 136 -3.10 12.72 -7.63
C VAL A 136 -1.73 12.38 -8.20
N GLY A 137 -1.05 13.35 -8.78
CA GLY A 137 0.31 13.23 -9.31
C GLY A 137 0.38 13.16 -10.82
N GLU A 138 1.44 12.54 -11.32
CA GLU A 138 1.73 12.41 -12.75
C GLU A 138 1.86 10.93 -13.12
N PRO A 139 1.43 10.51 -14.33
CA PRO A 139 1.55 9.13 -14.79
C PRO A 139 2.99 8.83 -15.23
N LEU A 140 3.88 8.59 -14.27
CA LEU A 140 5.30 8.36 -14.49
C LEU A 140 5.62 6.91 -14.86
N THR A 141 6.62 6.73 -15.72
CA THR A 141 7.30 5.44 -15.91
C THR A 141 8.20 5.13 -14.71
N PRO A 142 8.67 3.88 -14.53
CA PRO A 142 9.64 3.55 -13.49
C PRO A 142 10.92 4.39 -13.58
N GLU A 143 11.41 4.67 -14.80
CA GLU A 143 12.61 5.47 -15.08
C GLU A 143 12.42 6.91 -14.60
N GLU A 144 11.35 7.58 -15.04
CA GLU A 144 11.03 8.96 -14.67
C GLU A 144 10.87 9.10 -13.14
N ALA A 145 10.24 8.11 -12.49
CA ALA A 145 10.07 8.12 -11.04
C ALA A 145 11.39 7.86 -10.29
N ALA A 146 12.24 6.95 -10.77
CA ALA A 146 13.51 6.62 -10.14
C ALA A 146 14.51 7.80 -10.23
N GLU A 147 14.55 8.51 -11.35
CA GLU A 147 15.34 9.72 -11.51
C GLU A 147 14.94 10.80 -10.50
N ARG A 148 13.64 11.15 -10.44
CA ARG A 148 13.12 12.14 -9.48
C ARG A 148 13.38 11.73 -8.03
N MET A 149 13.23 10.45 -7.72
CA MET A 149 13.46 9.95 -6.36
C MET A 149 14.94 10.00 -5.97
N THR A 150 15.83 9.71 -6.91
CA THR A 150 17.27 9.81 -6.71
C THR A 150 17.71 11.26 -6.49
N GLU A 151 17.11 12.22 -7.20
CA GLU A 151 17.31 13.66 -6.97
C GLU A 151 16.81 14.08 -5.60
N THR A 152 15.58 13.71 -5.24
CA THR A 152 14.98 14.01 -3.94
C THR A 152 15.83 13.46 -2.78
N LYS A 153 16.33 12.22 -2.91
CA LYS A 153 17.26 11.62 -1.94
C LYS A 153 18.49 12.48 -1.71
N LYS A 154 19.12 12.97 -2.81
CA LYS A 154 20.30 13.84 -2.76
C LYS A 154 19.99 15.17 -2.11
N GLU A 155 18.88 15.81 -2.48
CA GLU A 155 18.44 17.08 -1.91
C GLU A 155 18.15 16.97 -0.41
N CYS A 156 17.56 15.86 0.01
CA CYS A 156 17.28 15.59 1.43
C CYS A 156 18.51 15.17 2.23
N GLY A 157 19.61 14.79 1.57
CA GLY A 157 20.84 14.34 2.22
C GLY A 157 20.68 13.03 3.00
N VAL A 158 19.88 12.08 2.49
CA VAL A 158 19.56 10.80 3.17
C VAL A 158 20.03 9.60 2.36
N GLU A 159 20.19 8.44 3.04
CA GLU A 159 20.53 7.17 2.40
C GLU A 159 19.34 6.16 2.41
N ARG A 160 18.13 6.63 2.68
CA ARG A 160 16.90 5.84 2.63
C ARG A 160 15.92 6.43 1.63
N ILE A 161 15.28 5.52 0.90
CA ILE A 161 14.24 5.83 -0.08
C ILE A 161 13.01 5.03 0.30
N ALA A 162 11.86 5.68 0.38
CA ALA A 162 10.59 5.03 0.70
C ALA A 162 9.56 5.22 -0.43
N ILE A 163 8.71 4.22 -0.61
CA ILE A 163 7.51 4.31 -1.43
C ILE A 163 6.30 3.95 -0.58
N SER A 164 5.30 4.82 -0.57
CA SER A 164 4.07 4.71 0.20
C SER A 164 2.88 5.25 -0.62
N GLY A 165 1.81 5.74 0.01
CA GLY A 165 0.72 6.45 -0.66
C GLY A 165 -0.64 5.84 -0.44
N GLY A 166 -1.35 5.50 -1.52
CA GLY A 166 -2.50 4.62 -1.54
C GLY A 166 -2.05 3.19 -1.24
N GLU A 167 -1.98 2.33 -2.28
CA GLU A 167 -1.33 1.03 -2.15
C GLU A 167 -0.27 0.87 -3.25
N CYS A 168 0.99 0.86 -2.85
CA CYS A 168 2.11 0.91 -3.80
C CYS A 168 2.29 -0.40 -4.59
N THR A 169 1.82 -1.54 -4.09
CA THR A 169 2.00 -2.85 -4.70
C THR A 169 1.03 -3.16 -5.86
N LEU A 170 -0.01 -2.35 -6.09
CA LEU A 170 -1.06 -2.65 -7.08
C LEU A 170 -0.57 -2.76 -8.52
N ASN A 171 0.54 -2.15 -8.88
CA ASN A 171 1.13 -2.25 -10.21
C ASN A 171 2.50 -2.93 -10.12
N ARG A 172 2.47 -4.27 -10.04
CA ARG A 172 3.67 -5.11 -9.85
C ARG A 172 4.78 -4.83 -10.87
N PRO A 173 4.51 -4.82 -12.21
CA PRO A 173 5.58 -4.54 -13.18
C PRO A 173 6.24 -3.18 -12.99
N TRP A 174 5.44 -2.17 -12.64
CA TRP A 174 5.95 -0.83 -12.38
C TRP A 174 6.82 -0.80 -11.12
N LEU A 175 6.33 -1.35 -10.01
CA LEU A 175 7.01 -1.30 -8.71
C LEU A 175 8.34 -2.07 -8.74
N VAL A 176 8.34 -3.28 -9.31
CA VAL A 176 9.57 -4.10 -9.42
C VAL A 176 10.61 -3.40 -10.28
N SER A 177 10.21 -2.80 -11.41
CA SER A 177 11.12 -2.03 -12.28
C SER A 177 11.64 -0.77 -11.57
N PHE A 178 10.78 -0.05 -10.86
CA PHE A 178 11.14 1.13 -10.09
C PHE A 178 12.19 0.82 -9.00
N ILE A 179 11.98 -0.24 -8.21
CA ILE A 179 12.93 -0.66 -7.17
C ILE A 179 14.27 -1.07 -7.77
N ARG A 180 14.27 -1.79 -8.90
CA ARG A 180 15.49 -2.19 -9.61
C ARG A 180 16.29 -0.97 -10.06
N LEU A 181 15.64 -0.01 -10.70
CA LEU A 181 16.28 1.23 -11.15
C LEU A 181 16.79 2.07 -9.97
N LEU A 182 16.04 2.14 -8.87
CA LEU A 182 16.52 2.79 -7.64
C LEU A 182 17.79 2.12 -7.11
N ARG A 183 17.85 0.78 -7.12
CA ARG A 183 19.03 0.02 -6.69
C ARG A 183 20.24 0.27 -7.60
N GLU A 184 20.02 0.32 -8.91
CA GLU A 184 21.07 0.63 -9.88
C GLU A 184 21.62 2.06 -9.71
N GLN A 185 20.74 3.04 -9.52
CA GLN A 185 21.12 4.44 -9.35
C GLN A 185 21.65 4.76 -7.94
N ASN A 186 21.28 3.96 -6.93
CA ASN A 186 21.64 4.15 -5.52
C ASN A 186 22.10 2.83 -4.88
N PRO A 187 23.30 2.33 -5.18
CA PRO A 187 23.74 0.98 -4.81
C PRO A 187 23.76 0.68 -3.31
N ILE A 188 23.95 1.69 -2.44
CA ILE A 188 24.03 1.54 -0.98
C ILE A 188 22.76 1.97 -0.25
N ALA A 189 21.79 2.58 -0.94
CA ALA A 189 20.58 3.10 -0.31
C ALA A 189 19.72 1.96 0.27
N ARG A 190 19.08 2.23 1.40
CA ARG A 190 17.99 1.39 1.90
C ARG A 190 16.72 1.72 1.12
N ILE A 191 16.04 0.71 0.58
CA ILE A 191 14.82 0.86 -0.22
C ILE A 191 13.67 0.24 0.55
N HIS A 192 12.74 1.09 0.97
CA HIS A 192 11.65 0.80 1.86
C HIS A 192 10.30 0.84 1.11
N VAL A 193 9.49 -0.19 1.29
CA VAL A 193 8.13 -0.31 0.75
C VAL A 193 7.13 -0.32 1.91
N ASP A 194 6.22 0.68 1.98
CA ASP A 194 5.08 0.66 2.90
C ASP A 194 3.82 0.20 2.16
N THR A 195 3.16 -0.85 2.67
CA THR A 195 2.03 -1.52 2.00
C THR A 195 0.97 -2.00 3.00
N ASN A 196 -0.26 -2.19 2.53
CA ASN A 196 -1.30 -2.88 3.29
C ASN A 196 -1.18 -4.42 3.23
N GLY A 197 -0.24 -4.95 2.45
CA GLY A 197 0.09 -6.37 2.37
C GLY A 197 -0.92 -7.26 1.64
N THR A 198 -2.10 -6.75 1.28
CA THR A 198 -3.26 -7.55 0.84
C THR A 198 -3.08 -8.32 -0.47
N ILE A 199 -2.06 -7.98 -1.25
CA ILE A 199 -1.73 -8.65 -2.52
C ILE A 199 -0.27 -9.10 -2.61
N LEU A 200 0.45 -9.12 -1.49
CA LEU A 200 1.84 -9.59 -1.39
C LEU A 200 1.90 -11.12 -1.36
N THR A 201 1.82 -11.74 -2.51
CA THR A 201 2.09 -13.18 -2.67
C THR A 201 3.59 -13.48 -2.55
N GLU A 202 3.96 -14.71 -2.21
CA GLU A 202 5.35 -15.13 -2.02
C GLU A 202 6.23 -14.79 -3.22
N ASP A 203 5.76 -15.13 -4.44
CA ASP A 203 6.45 -14.84 -5.69
C ASP A 203 6.62 -13.33 -5.95
N TYR A 204 5.69 -12.50 -5.45
CA TYR A 204 5.82 -11.06 -5.55
C TYR A 204 6.86 -10.51 -4.56
N ILE A 205 6.88 -11.06 -3.35
CA ILE A 205 7.92 -10.72 -2.35
C ILE A 205 9.30 -11.06 -2.89
N ASP A 206 9.49 -12.25 -3.46
CA ASP A 206 10.75 -12.67 -4.08
C ASP A 206 11.23 -11.71 -5.16
N GLU A 207 10.32 -11.23 -6.02
CA GLU A 207 10.65 -10.24 -7.05
C GLU A 207 11.06 -8.89 -6.45
N LEU A 208 10.37 -8.40 -5.41
CA LEU A 208 10.71 -7.14 -4.75
C LEU A 208 12.10 -7.21 -4.08
N VAL A 209 12.37 -8.30 -3.38
CA VAL A 209 13.67 -8.54 -2.75
C VAL A 209 14.77 -8.69 -3.81
N GLY A 210 14.52 -9.48 -4.85
CA GLY A 210 15.42 -9.64 -6.00
C GLY A 210 15.68 -8.34 -6.78
N ALA A 211 14.73 -7.42 -6.79
CA ALA A 211 14.89 -6.08 -7.37
C ALA A 211 15.72 -5.14 -6.47
N GLY A 212 15.87 -5.44 -5.18
CA GLY A 212 16.70 -4.66 -4.26
C GLY A 212 15.98 -4.00 -3.09
N MET A 213 14.71 -4.37 -2.79
CA MET A 213 14.03 -3.97 -1.56
C MET A 213 14.81 -4.44 -0.34
N THR A 214 14.98 -3.58 0.65
CA THR A 214 15.74 -3.87 1.88
C THR A 214 14.92 -3.72 3.15
N ASP A 215 13.81 -3.01 3.08
CA ASP A 215 12.93 -2.74 4.21
C ASP A 215 11.46 -2.79 3.73
N ILE A 216 10.59 -3.31 4.58
CA ILE A 216 9.16 -3.33 4.30
C ILE A 216 8.35 -3.04 5.55
N GLY A 217 7.30 -2.23 5.39
CA GLY A 217 6.26 -2.00 6.38
C GLY A 217 4.95 -2.63 5.90
N ILE A 218 4.37 -3.53 6.70
CA ILE A 218 3.07 -4.12 6.40
C ILE A 218 2.04 -3.66 7.42
N ASP A 219 1.02 -2.94 6.95
CA ASP A 219 -0.11 -2.50 7.77
C ASP A 219 -1.14 -3.62 7.95
N LEU A 220 -1.01 -4.43 8.99
CA LEU A 220 -2.01 -5.43 9.37
C LEU A 220 -3.24 -4.74 9.97
N LYS A 221 -4.35 -4.71 9.22
CA LYS A 221 -5.53 -3.94 9.62
C LYS A 221 -6.38 -4.62 10.70
N ALA A 222 -6.30 -5.94 10.85
CA ALA A 222 -7.08 -6.71 11.82
C ALA A 222 -6.56 -8.16 11.91
N LEU A 223 -7.15 -8.93 12.84
CA LEU A 223 -7.04 -10.38 12.90
C LEU A 223 -8.30 -11.08 12.38
N ARG A 224 -9.47 -10.47 12.61
CA ARG A 224 -10.78 -11.01 12.21
C ARG A 224 -11.27 -10.39 10.91
N THR A 225 -11.89 -11.19 10.05
CA THR A 225 -12.46 -10.71 8.78
C THR A 225 -13.50 -9.62 9.02
N SER A 226 -14.35 -9.74 10.04
CA SER A 226 -15.37 -8.73 10.35
C SER A 226 -14.75 -7.36 10.69
N THR A 227 -13.75 -7.34 11.57
CA THR A 227 -13.01 -6.11 11.93
C THR A 227 -12.27 -5.56 10.71
N PHE A 228 -11.66 -6.44 9.89
CA PHE A 228 -11.01 -6.03 8.65
C PHE A 228 -11.98 -5.36 7.69
N MET A 229 -13.19 -5.92 7.50
CA MET A 229 -14.23 -5.33 6.65
C MET A 229 -14.66 -3.95 7.15
N GLU A 230 -14.93 -3.82 8.45
CA GLU A 230 -15.31 -2.55 9.06
C GLU A 230 -14.20 -1.50 8.90
N MET A 231 -12.97 -1.87 9.20
CA MET A 231 -11.82 -0.97 9.14
C MET A 231 -11.45 -0.57 7.70
N THR A 232 -11.65 -1.46 6.73
CA THR A 232 -11.23 -1.24 5.33
C THR A 232 -12.37 -0.78 4.42
N GLY A 233 -13.63 -0.87 4.88
CA GLY A 233 -14.80 -0.52 4.09
C GLY A 233 -15.12 -1.51 2.97
N LEU A 234 -14.54 -2.71 2.99
CA LEU A 234 -14.86 -3.79 2.04
C LEU A 234 -16.19 -4.42 2.40
N LEU A 235 -16.99 -4.71 1.37
CA LEU A 235 -18.33 -5.34 1.52
C LEU A 235 -18.33 -6.82 1.15
N ASP A 236 -17.35 -7.29 0.40
CA ASP A 236 -17.19 -8.70 0.00
C ASP A 236 -16.37 -9.46 1.04
N GLU A 237 -17.01 -10.34 1.82
CA GLU A 237 -16.37 -11.12 2.87
C GLU A 237 -15.30 -12.09 2.32
N GLY A 238 -15.55 -12.67 1.15
CA GLY A 238 -14.61 -13.59 0.51
C GLY A 238 -13.31 -12.87 0.12
N LEU A 239 -13.43 -11.70 -0.50
CA LEU A 239 -12.29 -10.84 -0.83
C LEU A 239 -11.58 -10.33 0.42
N ALA A 240 -12.33 -9.89 1.44
CA ALA A 240 -11.79 -9.41 2.70
C ALA A 240 -10.96 -10.49 3.41
N THR A 241 -11.50 -11.73 3.49
CA THR A 241 -10.79 -12.89 4.05
C THR A 241 -9.51 -13.18 3.28
N LYS A 242 -9.58 -13.17 1.96
CA LYS A 242 -8.41 -13.42 1.09
C LYS A 242 -7.33 -12.36 1.28
N TYR A 243 -7.70 -11.09 1.32
CA TYR A 243 -6.78 -9.98 1.56
C TYR A 243 -6.11 -10.07 2.95
N LEU A 244 -6.91 -10.35 3.98
CA LEU A 244 -6.42 -10.49 5.34
C LEU A 244 -5.42 -11.66 5.47
N GLN A 245 -5.76 -12.81 4.89
CA GLN A 245 -4.89 -13.98 4.87
C GLN A 245 -3.58 -13.70 4.16
N THR A 246 -3.64 -13.13 2.95
CA THR A 246 -2.44 -12.76 2.17
C THR A 246 -1.51 -11.84 2.96
N ALA A 247 -2.04 -10.83 3.66
CA ALA A 247 -1.21 -9.92 4.45
C ALA A 247 -0.51 -10.62 5.63
N TRP A 248 -1.19 -11.52 6.33
CA TRP A 248 -0.60 -12.30 7.42
C TRP A 248 0.42 -13.33 6.91
N GLU A 249 0.14 -14.00 5.80
CA GLU A 249 1.06 -14.94 5.14
C GLU A 249 2.32 -14.22 4.67
N ALA A 250 2.19 -13.01 4.12
CA ALA A 250 3.31 -12.18 3.70
C ALA A 250 4.28 -11.86 4.86
N VAL A 251 3.76 -11.54 6.06
CA VAL A 251 4.59 -11.33 7.26
C VAL A 251 5.41 -12.57 7.59
N LYS A 252 4.75 -13.73 7.64
CA LYS A 252 5.42 -14.99 7.96
C LYS A 252 6.45 -15.35 6.89
N TYR A 253 6.09 -15.25 5.62
CA TYR A 253 7.00 -15.58 4.52
C TYR A 253 8.25 -14.69 4.48
N LEU A 254 8.08 -13.38 4.67
CA LEU A 254 9.21 -12.44 4.77
C LEU A 254 10.15 -12.80 5.91
N HIS A 255 9.63 -13.09 7.09
CA HIS A 255 10.44 -13.49 8.25
C HIS A 255 11.22 -14.78 7.98
N ASP A 256 10.56 -15.81 7.46
CA ASP A 256 11.15 -17.14 7.29
C ASP A 256 12.12 -17.21 6.11
N SER A 257 11.81 -16.53 5.00
CA SER A 257 12.52 -16.66 3.71
C SER A 257 13.49 -15.51 3.43
N HIS A 258 13.27 -14.32 4.02
CA HIS A 258 14.06 -13.12 3.74
C HIS A 258 14.54 -12.41 5.01
N PRO A 259 15.29 -13.08 5.90
CA PRO A 259 15.73 -12.49 7.18
C PRO A 259 16.66 -11.28 7.04
N GLN A 260 17.21 -11.02 5.84
CA GLN A 260 17.99 -9.83 5.53
C GLN A 260 17.15 -8.57 5.31
N VAL A 261 15.83 -8.72 5.10
CA VAL A 261 14.89 -7.60 4.93
C VAL A 261 14.41 -7.13 6.30
N PHE A 262 14.51 -5.84 6.57
CA PHE A 262 13.91 -5.28 7.78
C PHE A 262 12.39 -5.27 7.65
N LEU A 263 11.71 -5.97 8.56
CA LEU A 263 10.25 -6.07 8.60
C LEU A 263 9.69 -5.23 9.76
N GLY A 264 8.81 -4.29 9.43
CA GLY A 264 7.97 -3.58 10.39
C GLY A 264 6.49 -3.92 10.18
N ILE A 265 5.74 -4.06 11.26
CA ILE A 265 4.29 -4.31 11.23
C ILE A 265 3.57 -3.08 11.77
N GLY A 266 2.61 -2.55 11.01
CA GLY A 266 1.68 -1.52 11.45
C GLY A 266 0.40 -2.15 12.00
N ILE A 267 0.01 -1.75 13.22
CA ILE A 267 -1.29 -2.08 13.80
C ILE A 267 -2.05 -0.78 14.01
N PRO A 268 -3.19 -0.55 13.32
CA PRO A 268 -4.01 0.63 13.58
C PRO A 268 -4.74 0.48 14.92
N PHE A 269 -4.77 1.55 15.70
CA PHE A 269 -5.50 1.59 16.95
C PHE A 269 -6.41 2.81 17.05
N ASN A 270 -7.64 2.54 17.39
CA ASN A 270 -8.67 3.43 17.91
C ASN A 270 -9.75 2.53 18.52
N GLU A 271 -10.20 2.81 19.73
CA GLU A 271 -11.17 1.97 20.45
C GLU A 271 -12.50 1.76 19.69
N ASP A 272 -12.90 2.74 18.86
CA ASP A 272 -14.09 2.68 18.02
C ASP A 272 -13.91 1.76 16.77
N LEU A 273 -12.69 1.28 16.50
CA LEU A 273 -12.36 0.52 15.29
C LEU A 273 -11.88 -0.90 15.57
N ILE A 274 -11.12 -1.10 16.65
CA ILE A 274 -10.54 -2.39 16.98
C ILE A 274 -10.44 -2.54 18.50
N SER A 275 -10.85 -3.68 19.02
CA SER A 275 -10.79 -3.96 20.46
C SER A 275 -9.37 -4.24 20.96
N ILE A 276 -9.08 -3.90 22.21
CA ILE A 276 -7.84 -4.26 22.89
C ILE A 276 -7.61 -5.77 22.85
N ALA A 277 -8.65 -6.57 23.04
CA ALA A 277 -8.55 -8.03 22.98
C ALA A 277 -8.05 -8.52 21.60
N GLU A 278 -8.53 -7.93 20.50
CA GLU A 278 -8.05 -8.31 19.17
C GLU A 278 -6.60 -7.88 18.94
N ILE A 279 -6.21 -6.72 19.45
CA ILE A 279 -4.80 -6.26 19.38
C ILE A 279 -3.87 -7.19 20.17
N GLN A 280 -4.30 -7.70 21.34
CA GLN A 280 -3.55 -8.71 22.11
C GLN A 280 -3.38 -10.00 21.32
N GLU A 281 -4.45 -10.52 20.72
CA GLU A 281 -4.38 -11.71 19.86
C GLU A 281 -3.49 -11.50 18.62
N MET A 282 -3.49 -10.29 18.03
CA MET A 282 -2.54 -9.93 16.96
C MET A 282 -1.10 -9.97 17.47
N ALA A 283 -0.84 -9.40 18.65
CA ALA A 283 0.48 -9.42 19.28
C ALA A 283 0.97 -10.85 19.56
N GLU A 284 0.12 -11.70 20.15
CA GLU A 284 0.44 -13.12 20.41
C GLU A 284 0.78 -13.86 19.11
N ARG A 285 0.03 -13.61 18.04
CA ARG A 285 0.34 -14.17 16.73
C ARG A 285 1.68 -13.70 16.18
N ILE A 286 2.03 -12.42 16.34
CA ILE A 286 3.33 -11.88 15.91
C ILE A 286 4.44 -12.48 16.77
N VAL A 287 4.27 -12.57 18.09
CA VAL A 287 5.23 -13.20 19.01
C VAL A 287 5.49 -14.66 18.63
N SER A 288 4.46 -15.37 18.16
CA SER A 288 4.63 -16.77 17.70
C SER A 288 5.48 -16.89 16.43
N ILE A 289 5.65 -15.80 15.67
CA ILE A 289 6.57 -15.73 14.53
C ILE A 289 7.97 -15.32 15.05
N ASP A 290 8.08 -14.11 15.60
CA ASP A 290 9.30 -13.62 16.26
C ASP A 290 8.96 -12.42 17.16
N PRO A 291 9.26 -12.46 18.47
CA PRO A 291 9.00 -11.34 19.38
C PRO A 291 9.81 -10.07 19.07
N TRP A 292 10.84 -10.14 18.24
CA TRP A 292 11.68 -9.00 17.88
C TRP A 292 11.22 -8.25 16.61
N ILE A 293 10.23 -8.75 15.89
CA ILE A 293 9.64 -8.00 14.79
C ILE A 293 9.15 -6.64 15.33
N GLN A 294 9.54 -5.57 14.66
CA GLN A 294 9.09 -4.23 15.03
C GLN A 294 7.58 -4.08 14.80
N VAL A 295 6.84 -3.74 15.86
CA VAL A 295 5.41 -3.39 15.76
C VAL A 295 5.24 -1.90 15.99
N CYS A 296 4.65 -1.22 15.02
CA CYS A 296 4.31 0.20 15.08
C CYS A 296 2.80 0.37 15.24
N VAL A 297 2.36 0.80 16.42
CA VAL A 297 0.94 1.13 16.66
C VAL A 297 0.64 2.51 16.11
N LEU A 298 -0.27 2.55 15.13
CA LEU A 298 -0.69 3.75 14.44
C LEU A 298 -1.96 4.30 15.09
N TYR A 299 -1.89 5.45 15.77
CA TYR A 299 -3.10 6.04 16.35
C TYR A 299 -3.99 6.61 15.26
N TYR A 300 -5.15 5.99 15.05
CA TYR A 300 -6.14 6.48 14.11
C TYR A 300 -6.95 7.61 14.75
N ARG A 301 -7.03 8.73 14.02
CA ARG A 301 -7.64 9.98 14.43
C ARG A 301 -8.76 10.36 13.47
N PRO A 302 -9.59 11.37 13.82
CA PRO A 302 -10.57 11.94 12.88
C PRO A 302 -9.91 12.26 11.55
N GLU A 303 -10.37 11.62 10.48
CA GLU A 303 -9.88 11.85 9.11
C GLU A 303 -10.93 11.38 8.09
N PHE A 304 -10.92 11.99 6.91
CA PHE A 304 -11.69 11.65 5.72
C PHE A 304 -13.21 11.53 6.00
N ARG A 305 -13.78 10.30 6.04
CA ARG A 305 -15.21 10.02 6.25
C ARG A 305 -15.54 9.67 7.71
N ARG A 306 -14.57 9.70 8.59
CA ARG A 306 -14.71 9.43 10.02
C ARG A 306 -14.27 10.63 10.86
N PRO A 307 -14.93 11.81 10.71
CA PRO A 307 -14.68 12.98 11.55
C PRO A 307 -15.19 12.78 12.98
N ASP A 308 -15.99 11.77 13.22
CA ASP A 308 -16.58 11.35 14.50
C ASP A 308 -15.59 10.64 15.43
N LEU A 309 -14.50 10.07 14.93
CA LEU A 309 -13.51 9.37 15.75
C LEU A 309 -12.88 10.30 16.78
N VAL A 310 -12.70 9.80 17.98
CA VAL A 310 -11.91 10.47 19.00
C VAL A 310 -10.46 10.03 18.87
N ARG A 311 -9.53 10.98 18.81
CA ARG A 311 -8.09 10.68 18.75
C ARG A 311 -7.65 10.03 20.04
N PRO A 312 -7.00 8.84 20.01
CA PRO A 312 -6.38 8.26 21.20
C PRO A 312 -5.36 9.21 21.82
N SER A 313 -5.45 9.41 23.13
CA SER A 313 -4.52 10.24 23.90
C SER A 313 -3.14 9.56 24.01
N HIS A 314 -2.14 10.36 24.42
CA HIS A 314 -0.82 9.79 24.73
C HIS A 314 -0.87 8.67 25.78
N TRP A 315 -1.75 8.80 26.78
CA TRP A 315 -1.84 7.82 27.87
C TRP A 315 -2.49 6.52 27.42
N GLU A 316 -3.52 6.57 26.60
CA GLU A 316 -4.13 5.38 25.98
C GLU A 316 -3.11 4.67 25.06
N MET A 317 -2.35 5.42 24.27
CA MET A 317 -1.31 4.83 23.43
C MET A 317 -0.16 4.23 24.25
N LEU A 318 0.16 4.79 25.41
CA LEU A 318 1.15 4.24 26.34
C LEU A 318 0.61 2.96 27.01
N GLU A 319 -0.66 2.91 27.33
CA GLU A 319 -1.31 1.69 27.86
C GLU A 319 -1.28 0.57 26.82
N VAL A 320 -1.65 0.85 25.58
CA VAL A 320 -1.54 -0.10 24.46
C VAL A 320 -0.10 -0.58 24.28
N HIS A 321 0.89 0.31 24.40
CA HIS A 321 2.30 -0.07 24.35
C HIS A 321 2.65 -1.11 25.41
N TYR A 322 2.24 -0.91 26.67
CA TYR A 322 2.52 -1.88 27.75
C TYR A 322 1.77 -3.20 27.56
N ILE A 323 0.51 -3.15 27.14
CA ILE A 323 -0.28 -4.37 26.82
C ILE A 323 0.46 -5.23 25.78
N LEU A 324 0.95 -4.63 24.70
CA LEU A 324 1.68 -5.34 23.66
C LEU A 324 3.04 -5.89 24.16
N ARG A 325 3.71 -5.14 25.03
CA ARG A 325 4.93 -5.59 25.69
C ARG A 325 4.67 -6.79 26.61
N ASP A 326 3.56 -6.78 27.36
CA ASP A 326 3.16 -7.87 28.24
C ASP A 326 2.78 -9.13 27.47
N CYS A 327 2.28 -9.01 26.22
CA CYS A 327 2.10 -10.14 25.31
C CYS A 327 3.42 -10.75 24.83
N GLY A 328 4.59 -10.11 25.10
CA GLY A 328 5.91 -10.65 24.77
C GLY A 328 6.66 -9.91 23.64
N LEU A 329 6.05 -8.97 22.96
CA LEU A 329 6.72 -8.17 21.91
C LEU A 329 7.88 -7.36 22.47
N GLN A 330 9.05 -7.41 21.83
CA GLN A 330 10.28 -6.74 22.28
C GLN A 330 10.50 -5.38 21.61
N SER A 331 9.91 -5.13 20.45
CA SER A 331 10.16 -3.94 19.64
C SER A 331 8.84 -3.22 19.31
N VAL A 332 8.21 -2.63 20.33
CA VAL A 332 6.94 -1.90 20.19
C VAL A 332 7.20 -0.39 20.10
N VAL A 333 6.64 0.25 19.08
CA VAL A 333 6.63 1.70 18.87
C VAL A 333 5.18 2.17 18.78
N CYS A 334 4.80 3.23 19.50
CA CYS A 334 3.45 3.79 19.39
C CYS A 334 3.51 5.25 18.93
N GLN A 335 2.72 5.59 17.91
CA GLN A 335 2.49 6.98 17.53
C GLN A 335 1.58 7.66 18.55
N THR A 336 1.87 8.92 18.90
CA THR A 336 1.02 9.73 19.76
C THR A 336 1.01 11.19 19.26
N GLU A 337 0.13 12.01 19.81
CA GLU A 337 0.11 13.46 19.54
C GLU A 337 1.38 14.19 20.02
N ARG A 338 2.19 13.56 20.88
CA ARG A 338 3.45 14.12 21.43
C ARG A 338 4.69 13.59 20.73
N GLY A 339 4.57 12.68 19.78
CA GLY A 339 5.66 11.99 19.13
C GLY A 339 5.53 10.48 19.21
N LYS A 340 6.63 9.75 19.02
CA LYS A 340 6.64 8.29 19.09
C LYS A 340 7.11 7.81 20.47
N ILE A 341 6.41 6.85 21.06
CA ILE A 341 6.89 6.07 22.20
C ILE A 341 7.72 4.92 21.64
N GLY A 342 8.97 4.80 22.07
CA GLY A 342 9.86 3.70 21.67
C GLY A 342 9.74 2.47 22.56
N PRO A 343 10.53 1.39 22.28
CA PRO A 343 10.44 0.11 22.97
C PRO A 343 10.64 0.16 24.50
N ALA A 344 11.33 1.18 25.00
CA ALA A 344 11.52 1.40 26.44
C ALA A 344 10.34 2.16 27.13
N GLY A 345 9.23 2.41 26.43
CA GLY A 345 8.09 3.14 26.96
C GLY A 345 8.34 4.66 27.12
N ARG A 346 9.33 5.21 26.40
CA ARG A 346 9.70 6.62 26.46
C ARG A 346 9.54 7.27 25.09
N LEU A 347 9.27 8.57 25.09
CA LEU A 347 9.26 9.36 23.86
C LEU A 347 10.66 9.28 23.18
N LEU A 348 10.64 9.02 21.89
CA LEU A 348 11.81 9.16 21.03
C LEU A 348 12.02 10.65 20.72
N GLY A 349 13.26 11.07 20.69
CA GLY A 349 13.67 12.47 20.53
C GLY A 349 13.39 13.07 19.15
#